data_6e170c3c3eb6cb83bfd218631cf7062e
#
_entry.id   6e170c3c3eb6cb83bfd218631cf7062e
#
_cell.length_a   1.000
_cell.length_b   1.000
_cell.length_c   1.000
_cell.angle_alpha   90.00
_cell.angle_beta   90.00
_cell.angle_gamma   90.00
#
_symmetry.space_group_name_H-M   'P 1'
#
loop_
_entity.id
_entity.type
_entity.pdbx_description
1 polymer ?
#
loop_
_entity_poly.entity_id
_entity_poly.type
_entity_poly.pdbx_seq_one_letter_code
_entity_poly.pdbx_strand_id
1 'polypeptide(L)'
;MHTQLASGGRIEAVHLKQQPIVMRLIALLLVSVFSLAAPSVSRASFRVVHVFVALADNQHQGIIPVPPALGNGQDPQRNLYWGAAYGVKTYFKASEDWKLVWSGRGSKNVILERCVFKNTKNDVYLVPDAYEGSQIKLALTDFLSAAAGMAKENVSFKMGLEEVSFAVAGDADVIVYVGHDAFMDFQVPPIAGTRRDKSARTIILACASRPYFASYIQQTGAEPLLWTTGLMAPEAYTLKAALDGWIAQEDDEAIRRKDNYQKCGSRAALRLFVTK
;
A
#
# COMPACT_ATOMS: atom_id res chain seq x y z
N MET A 1 -45.74 -36.35 75.47
CA MET A 1 -46.32 -37.69 75.33
C MET A 1 -45.67 -38.35 74.13
N HIS A 2 -44.93 -39.44 74.42
CA HIS A 2 -44.47 -40.51 73.56
C HIS A 2 -43.61 -40.15 72.28
N THR A 3 -42.38 -40.44 72.28
CA THR A 3 -41.62 -41.71 72.20
C THR A 3 -41.26 -42.16 70.80
N GLN A 4 -39.97 -42.25 70.61
CA GLN A 4 -39.25 -43.38 70.00
C GLN A 4 -39.26 -43.49 68.45
N LEU A 5 -38.24 -44.00 67.77
CA LEU A 5 -36.96 -44.66 67.97
C LEU A 5 -36.25 -44.76 66.61
N ALA A 6 -35.00 -44.64 66.63
CA ALA A 6 -33.91 -45.22 65.91
C ALA A 6 -34.14 -46.27 64.81
N SER A 7 -33.35 -46.14 63.71
CA SER A 7 -32.56 -47.23 63.10
C SER A 7 -31.74 -46.59 61.96
N GLY A 8 -30.44 -46.58 61.92
CA GLY A 8 -29.64 -47.77 61.72
C GLY A 8 -29.44 -47.99 60.23
N GLY A 9 -28.64 -47.20 59.53
CA GLY A 9 -28.36 -47.37 58.11
C GLY A 9 -26.83 -47.41 57.84
N ARG A 10 -26.42 -48.55 57.53
CA ARG A 10 -25.09 -49.09 57.21
C ARG A 10 -24.33 -48.20 56.22
N ILE A 11 -23.06 -47.89 56.54
CA ILE A 11 -22.10 -47.28 55.62
C ILE A 11 -21.49 -48.41 54.77
N GLU A 12 -21.86 -48.43 53.49
CA GLU A 12 -21.15 -49.25 52.49
C GLU A 12 -19.90 -48.53 52.01
N ALA A 13 -18.76 -49.16 52.26
CA ALA A 13 -17.46 -48.75 51.79
C ALA A 13 -17.34 -48.98 50.27
N VAL A 14 -17.29 -47.92 49.52
CA VAL A 14 -17.01 -47.98 48.08
C VAL A 14 -15.52 -48.29 47.88
N HIS A 15 -15.23 -49.51 47.48
CA HIS A 15 -13.91 -49.91 47.04
C HIS A 15 -13.53 -49.16 45.73
N LEU A 16 -12.76 -48.13 45.85
CA LEU A 16 -12.03 -47.52 44.72
C LEU A 16 -10.92 -48.48 44.29
N LYS A 17 -11.14 -49.20 43.20
CA LYS A 17 -10.09 -49.94 42.51
C LYS A 17 -8.98 -48.98 42.10
N GLN A 18 -7.81 -49.09 42.72
CA GLN A 18 -6.59 -48.43 42.29
C GLN A 18 -6.19 -48.95 40.90
N GLN A 19 -6.31 -48.10 39.90
CA GLN A 19 -5.71 -48.36 38.59
C GLN A 19 -4.20 -48.13 38.69
N PRO A 20 -3.38 -48.99 38.04
CA PRO A 20 -1.93 -48.89 38.17
C PRO A 20 -1.40 -47.59 37.56
N ILE A 21 -0.48 -46.95 38.29
CA ILE A 21 0.13 -45.64 37.98
C ILE A 21 0.76 -45.59 36.59
N VAL A 22 1.14 -46.72 36.02
CA VAL A 22 1.74 -46.87 34.69
C VAL A 22 0.80 -46.43 33.57
N MET A 23 -0.52 -46.66 33.65
CA MET A 23 -1.48 -46.23 32.64
C MET A 23 -1.73 -44.70 32.62
N ARG A 24 -1.53 -44.01 33.74
CA ARG A 24 -1.66 -42.55 33.82
C ARG A 24 -0.46 -41.80 33.22
N LEU A 25 0.75 -42.37 33.28
CA LEU A 25 1.94 -41.79 32.64
C LEU A 25 1.94 -41.94 31.13
N ILE A 26 1.38 -43.00 30.56
CA ILE A 26 1.27 -43.19 29.12
C ILE A 26 0.22 -42.23 28.50
N ALA A 27 -0.87 -41.97 29.21
CA ALA A 27 -1.88 -40.99 28.76
C ALA A 27 -1.36 -39.55 28.79
N LEU A 28 -0.49 -39.18 29.70
CA LEU A 28 0.15 -37.86 29.77
C LEU A 28 1.27 -37.69 28.73
N LEU A 29 1.96 -38.75 28.34
CA LEU A 29 2.98 -38.72 27.28
C LEU A 29 2.40 -38.65 25.88
N LEU A 30 1.19 -39.16 25.65
CA LEU A 30 0.51 -39.07 24.35
C LEU A 30 -0.14 -37.71 24.08
N VAL A 31 -0.42 -36.90 25.10
CA VAL A 31 -0.95 -35.54 24.94
C VAL A 31 0.15 -34.51 24.65
N SER A 32 1.41 -34.80 25.02
CA SER A 32 2.53 -33.86 24.82
C SER A 32 3.18 -33.94 23.43
N VAL A 33 2.83 -34.91 22.57
CA VAL A 33 3.43 -35.06 21.22
C VAL A 33 2.59 -34.46 20.12
N PHE A 34 1.39 -33.94 20.43
CA PHE A 34 0.50 -33.33 19.42
C PHE A 34 0.47 -31.79 19.48
N SER A 35 1.52 -31.16 20.04
CA SER A 35 1.86 -29.78 19.67
C SER A 35 2.59 -29.80 18.33
N LEU A 36 1.92 -30.25 17.29
CA LEU A 36 2.30 -29.95 15.92
C LEU A 36 2.26 -28.43 15.80
N ALA A 37 3.46 -27.83 15.79
CA ALA A 37 3.63 -26.46 15.35
C ALA A 37 2.87 -26.32 14.03
N ALA A 38 1.77 -25.58 14.02
CA ALA A 38 1.15 -25.14 12.79
C ALA A 38 2.29 -24.60 11.91
N PRO A 39 2.39 -25.00 10.64
CA PRO A 39 3.41 -24.45 9.77
C PRO A 39 3.22 -22.92 9.86
N SER A 40 4.21 -22.23 10.41
CA SER A 40 4.30 -20.80 10.26
C SER A 40 4.42 -20.62 8.75
N VAL A 41 3.32 -20.27 8.09
CA VAL A 41 3.35 -19.77 6.72
C VAL A 41 4.28 -18.58 6.80
N SER A 42 5.54 -18.78 6.45
CA SER A 42 6.49 -17.70 6.26
C SER A 42 5.81 -16.77 5.26
N ARG A 43 5.26 -15.67 5.77
CA ARG A 43 4.73 -14.60 4.92
C ARG A 43 5.90 -14.20 4.05
N ALA A 44 5.88 -14.61 2.79
CA ALA A 44 6.89 -14.19 1.84
C ALA A 44 7.03 -12.68 2.01
N SER A 45 8.21 -12.20 2.40
CA SER A 45 8.44 -10.80 2.74
C SER A 45 8.62 -10.01 1.45
N PHE A 46 7.54 -9.87 0.68
CA PHE A 46 7.53 -8.94 -0.45
C PHE A 46 7.22 -7.52 0.03
N ARG A 47 7.76 -6.55 -0.68
CA ARG A 47 7.53 -5.13 -0.45
C ARG A 47 6.43 -4.64 -1.39
N VAL A 48 5.64 -3.68 -0.93
CA VAL A 48 4.49 -3.14 -1.67
C VAL A 48 4.63 -1.64 -1.84
N VAL A 49 4.42 -1.18 -3.08
CA VAL A 49 4.30 0.23 -3.45
C VAL A 49 2.85 0.48 -3.87
N HIS A 50 2.15 1.39 -3.23
CA HIS A 50 0.80 1.79 -3.63
C HIS A 50 0.81 3.20 -4.24
N VAL A 51 0.24 3.36 -5.45
CA VAL A 51 0.26 4.62 -6.20
C VAL A 51 -1.15 5.14 -6.42
N PHE A 52 -1.42 6.32 -5.92
CA PHE A 52 -2.67 7.07 -6.09
C PHE A 52 -2.49 8.03 -7.26
N VAL A 53 -3.09 7.73 -8.42
CA VAL A 53 -3.01 8.55 -9.62
C VAL A 53 -4.31 9.31 -9.80
N ALA A 54 -4.32 10.62 -9.54
CA ALA A 54 -5.43 11.48 -9.91
C ALA A 54 -5.32 11.80 -11.40
N LEU A 55 -6.21 11.26 -12.23
CA LEU A 55 -6.18 11.46 -13.68
C LEU A 55 -6.23 12.95 -14.03
N ALA A 56 -5.46 13.38 -15.05
CA ALA A 56 -5.51 14.75 -15.55
C ALA A 56 -6.93 15.09 -16.02
N ASP A 57 -7.47 16.22 -15.58
CA ASP A 57 -8.83 16.64 -15.89
C ASP A 57 -8.87 18.14 -16.22
N ASN A 58 -9.04 18.45 -17.51
CA ASN A 58 -9.11 19.83 -17.98
C ASN A 58 -10.30 20.62 -17.45
N GLN A 59 -11.34 19.94 -16.95
CA GLN A 59 -12.60 20.58 -16.54
C GLN A 59 -12.67 20.81 -15.03
N HIS A 60 -12.05 19.92 -14.23
CA HIS A 60 -12.25 19.89 -12.79
C HIS A 60 -10.98 20.13 -11.98
N GLN A 61 -9.84 20.38 -12.64
CA GLN A 61 -8.57 20.67 -12.00
C GLN A 61 -7.99 21.98 -12.56
N GLY A 62 -7.26 22.72 -11.73
CA GLY A 62 -6.58 23.96 -12.12
C GLY A 62 -5.33 23.77 -13.01
N ILE A 63 -5.27 22.69 -13.79
CA ILE A 63 -4.12 22.37 -14.65
C ILE A 63 -4.11 23.28 -15.89
N ILE A 64 -2.92 23.50 -16.45
CA ILE A 64 -2.81 24.05 -17.80
C ILE A 64 -3.46 23.04 -18.75
N PRO A 65 -4.48 23.45 -19.55
CA PRO A 65 -5.20 22.51 -20.40
C PRO A 65 -4.27 21.77 -21.37
N VAL A 66 -4.43 20.46 -21.41
CA VAL A 66 -3.75 19.57 -22.36
C VAL A 66 -4.73 19.14 -23.47
N PRO A 67 -4.28 18.50 -24.56
CA PRO A 67 -5.20 17.97 -25.57
C PRO A 67 -6.36 17.19 -24.94
N PRO A 68 -7.60 17.34 -25.44
CA PRO A 68 -8.82 16.82 -24.78
C PRO A 68 -8.75 15.34 -24.40
N ALA A 69 -8.13 14.50 -25.24
CA ALA A 69 -7.99 13.08 -24.96
C ALA A 69 -7.05 12.80 -23.77
N LEU A 70 -6.02 13.62 -23.57
CA LEU A 70 -5.06 13.48 -22.48
C LEU A 70 -5.60 14.07 -21.16
N GLY A 71 -6.47 15.06 -21.25
CA GLY A 71 -7.08 15.76 -20.10
C GLY A 71 -8.51 15.33 -19.81
N ASN A 72 -8.93 14.14 -20.23
CA ASN A 72 -10.21 13.56 -19.86
C ASN A 72 -10.05 12.71 -18.58
N GLY A 73 -10.50 13.24 -17.46
CA GLY A 73 -10.43 12.61 -16.16
C GLY A 73 -11.27 11.33 -15.98
N GLN A 74 -12.10 10.98 -16.98
CA GLN A 74 -12.93 9.77 -17.00
C GLN A 74 -12.45 8.70 -17.99
N ASP A 75 -11.39 8.98 -18.77
CA ASP A 75 -10.84 8.04 -19.74
C ASP A 75 -9.40 7.63 -19.36
N PRO A 76 -9.22 6.61 -18.52
CA PRO A 76 -7.89 6.17 -18.13
C PRO A 76 -7.05 5.69 -19.30
N GLN A 77 -7.66 5.22 -20.40
CA GLN A 77 -6.90 4.61 -21.50
C GLN A 77 -6.04 5.62 -22.29
N ARG A 78 -6.45 6.89 -22.33
CA ARG A 78 -5.73 7.94 -23.05
C ARG A 78 -5.19 9.04 -22.14
N ASN A 79 -5.54 9.00 -20.86
CA ASN A 79 -5.17 10.04 -19.90
C ASN A 79 -3.65 10.23 -19.78
N LEU A 80 -3.24 11.50 -19.66
CA LEU A 80 -1.83 11.92 -19.57
C LEU A 80 -1.05 11.16 -18.50
N TYR A 81 -1.63 10.98 -17.30
CA TYR A 81 -0.95 10.38 -16.16
C TYR A 81 -1.08 8.86 -16.08
N TRP A 82 -1.89 8.23 -16.95
CA TRP A 82 -2.17 6.81 -16.89
C TRP A 82 -1.89 6.05 -18.17
N GLY A 83 -2.71 6.29 -19.22
CA GLY A 83 -2.71 5.51 -20.45
C GLY A 83 -1.85 6.10 -21.57
N ALA A 84 -1.43 7.36 -21.49
CA ALA A 84 -0.48 7.97 -22.42
C ALA A 84 0.90 7.32 -22.31
N ALA A 85 1.79 7.56 -23.28
CA ALA A 85 3.11 6.89 -23.36
C ALA A 85 3.92 6.94 -22.08
N TYR A 86 3.91 8.08 -21.37
CA TYR A 86 4.62 8.27 -20.10
C TYR A 86 3.71 8.22 -18.87
N GLY A 87 2.44 7.84 -19.05
CA GLY A 87 1.52 7.56 -17.95
C GLY A 87 1.91 6.28 -17.20
N VAL A 88 1.50 6.19 -15.94
CA VAL A 88 1.95 5.14 -15.02
C VAL A 88 1.69 3.74 -15.59
N LYS A 89 0.47 3.44 -16.03
CA LYS A 89 0.14 2.11 -16.57
C LYS A 89 1.00 1.75 -17.79
N THR A 90 1.01 2.62 -18.79
CA THR A 90 1.66 2.34 -20.06
C THR A 90 3.15 2.23 -19.92
N TYR A 91 3.76 3.12 -19.15
CA TYR A 91 5.20 3.13 -18.93
C TYR A 91 5.69 1.87 -18.19
N PHE A 92 5.03 1.50 -17.09
CA PHE A 92 5.40 0.29 -16.34
C PHE A 92 5.11 -1.00 -17.13
N LYS A 93 4.04 -1.02 -17.94
CA LYS A 93 3.73 -2.15 -18.83
C LYS A 93 4.78 -2.35 -19.92
N ALA A 94 5.40 -1.27 -20.39
CA ALA A 94 6.47 -1.30 -21.41
C ALA A 94 7.87 -1.60 -20.80
N SER A 95 8.02 -1.55 -19.49
CA SER A 95 9.30 -1.77 -18.81
C SER A 95 9.63 -3.26 -18.72
N GLU A 96 10.88 -3.63 -19.02
CA GLU A 96 11.39 -5.01 -18.86
C GLU A 96 11.51 -5.44 -17.39
N ASP A 97 11.64 -4.47 -16.47
CA ASP A 97 11.76 -4.73 -15.03
C ASP A 97 10.43 -5.02 -14.34
N TRP A 98 9.30 -4.78 -15.02
CA TRP A 98 7.98 -4.91 -14.43
C TRP A 98 7.03 -5.70 -15.32
N LYS A 99 6.31 -6.65 -14.73
CA LYS A 99 5.30 -7.45 -15.42
C LYS A 99 3.91 -7.12 -14.87
N LEU A 100 3.00 -6.71 -15.74
CA LEU A 100 1.58 -6.60 -15.38
C LEU A 100 1.03 -8.00 -15.10
N VAL A 101 0.62 -8.27 -13.86
CA VAL A 101 0.10 -9.57 -13.42
C VAL A 101 -1.41 -9.56 -13.23
N TRP A 102 -2.01 -8.39 -13.02
CA TRP A 102 -3.45 -8.22 -12.91
C TRP A 102 -3.88 -6.79 -13.22
N SER A 103 -5.09 -6.64 -13.76
CA SER A 103 -5.77 -5.35 -13.89
C SER A 103 -7.28 -5.53 -13.77
N GLY A 104 -7.96 -4.54 -13.19
CA GLY A 104 -9.40 -4.53 -13.02
C GLY A 104 -9.88 -3.19 -12.44
N ARG A 105 -11.12 -3.13 -11.98
CA ARG A 105 -11.61 -1.97 -11.23
C ARG A 105 -10.99 -1.94 -9.84
N GLY A 106 -10.80 -0.74 -9.29
CA GLY A 106 -10.40 -0.55 -7.91
C GLY A 106 -11.51 -0.87 -6.90
N SER A 107 -11.18 -0.79 -5.62
CA SER A 107 -12.12 -1.06 -4.51
C SER A 107 -13.22 -0.02 -4.35
N LYS A 108 -13.03 1.18 -4.89
CA LYS A 108 -14.00 2.28 -4.90
C LYS A 108 -14.46 2.58 -6.31
N ASN A 109 -15.70 2.98 -6.50
CA ASN A 109 -16.27 3.30 -7.82
C ASN A 109 -15.48 4.39 -8.57
N VAL A 110 -14.84 5.29 -7.83
CA VAL A 110 -14.03 6.39 -8.37
C VAL A 110 -12.64 5.95 -8.82
N ILE A 111 -12.22 4.73 -8.50
CA ILE A 111 -10.99 4.11 -9.01
C ILE A 111 -11.37 3.37 -10.29
N LEU A 112 -11.19 4.04 -11.41
CA LEU A 112 -11.62 3.56 -12.72
C LEU A 112 -10.85 2.33 -13.19
N GLU A 113 -9.57 2.24 -12.82
CA GLU A 113 -8.71 1.10 -13.08
C GLU A 113 -7.66 0.95 -11.97
N ARG A 114 -7.42 -0.30 -11.58
CA ARG A 114 -6.27 -0.71 -10.75
C ARG A 114 -5.42 -1.67 -11.55
N CYS A 115 -4.12 -1.52 -11.49
CA CYS A 115 -3.17 -2.50 -12.00
C CYS A 115 -2.35 -3.09 -10.86
N VAL A 116 -1.84 -4.31 -11.06
CA VAL A 116 -0.82 -4.91 -10.21
C VAL A 116 0.34 -5.31 -11.09
N PHE A 117 1.49 -4.74 -10.82
CA PHE A 117 2.74 -5.12 -11.45
C PHE A 117 3.62 -5.85 -10.44
N LYS A 118 4.32 -6.91 -10.90
CA LYS A 118 5.37 -7.56 -10.14
C LYS A 118 6.73 -7.18 -10.74
N ASN A 119 7.69 -6.81 -9.90
CA ASN A 119 9.07 -6.62 -10.35
C ASN A 119 9.65 -7.97 -10.78
N THR A 120 10.38 -8.00 -11.90
CA THR A 120 10.89 -9.24 -12.50
C THR A 120 12.13 -9.79 -11.78
N LYS A 121 12.82 -8.96 -10.99
CA LYS A 121 14.09 -9.29 -10.33
C LYS A 121 13.99 -9.31 -8.80
N ASN A 122 12.96 -8.70 -8.24
CA ASN A 122 12.81 -8.50 -6.80
C ASN A 122 11.39 -8.84 -6.35
N ASP A 123 11.21 -9.21 -5.09
CA ASP A 123 9.88 -9.43 -4.49
C ASP A 123 9.24 -8.09 -4.11
N VAL A 124 8.86 -7.33 -5.13
CA VAL A 124 8.18 -6.05 -5.02
C VAL A 124 6.94 -6.04 -5.90
N TYR A 125 5.82 -5.60 -5.33
CA TYR A 125 4.60 -5.32 -6.07
C TYR A 125 4.35 -3.82 -6.14
N LEU A 126 3.93 -3.36 -7.31
CA LEU A 126 3.49 -1.99 -7.57
C LEU A 126 1.99 -2.03 -7.87
N VAL A 127 1.21 -1.30 -7.11
CA VAL A 127 -0.26 -1.27 -7.22
C VAL A 127 -0.72 0.16 -7.50
N PRO A 128 -0.78 0.60 -8.75
CA PRO A 128 -1.33 1.90 -9.09
C PRO A 128 -2.84 1.86 -9.27
N ASP A 129 -3.50 2.91 -8.78
CA ASP A 129 -4.93 3.20 -8.87
C ASP A 129 -5.18 4.47 -9.70
N ALA A 130 -5.97 4.36 -10.75
CA ALA A 130 -6.43 5.50 -11.56
C ALA A 130 -7.72 6.07 -10.97
N TYR A 131 -7.62 7.14 -10.21
CA TYR A 131 -8.79 7.89 -9.73
C TYR A 131 -9.37 8.78 -10.83
N GLU A 132 -10.69 8.81 -10.92
CA GLU A 132 -11.39 9.79 -11.75
C GLU A 132 -10.89 11.21 -11.44
N GLY A 133 -10.59 12.00 -12.47
CA GLY A 133 -9.94 13.30 -12.32
C GLY A 133 -10.72 14.31 -11.48
N SER A 134 -12.06 14.29 -11.58
CA SER A 134 -12.96 15.13 -10.77
C SER A 134 -12.90 14.78 -9.27
N GLN A 135 -12.38 13.59 -8.92
CA GLN A 135 -12.28 13.07 -7.56
C GLN A 135 -10.88 13.23 -6.95
N ILE A 136 -10.10 14.18 -7.46
CA ILE A 136 -8.73 14.46 -6.97
C ILE A 136 -8.66 14.72 -5.46
N LYS A 137 -9.68 15.36 -4.89
CA LYS A 137 -9.76 15.59 -3.44
C LYS A 137 -9.83 14.28 -2.65
N LEU A 138 -10.58 13.29 -3.16
CA LEU A 138 -10.66 11.97 -2.55
C LEU A 138 -9.34 11.21 -2.73
N ALA A 139 -8.72 11.27 -3.92
CA ALA A 139 -7.42 10.66 -4.16
C ALA A 139 -6.35 11.17 -3.19
N LEU A 140 -6.31 12.48 -2.92
CA LEU A 140 -5.41 13.09 -1.94
C LEU A 140 -5.72 12.67 -0.51
N THR A 141 -7.01 12.63 -0.13
CA THR A 141 -7.42 12.18 1.20
C THR A 141 -7.04 10.71 1.44
N ASP A 142 -7.24 9.85 0.44
CA ASP A 142 -6.87 8.43 0.50
C ASP A 142 -5.35 8.25 0.55
N PHE A 143 -4.59 9.00 -0.24
CA PHE A 143 -3.13 9.04 -0.18
C PHE A 143 -2.63 9.41 1.21
N LEU A 144 -3.12 10.49 1.81
CA LEU A 144 -2.72 10.93 3.15
C LEU A 144 -3.13 9.91 4.22
N SER A 145 -4.34 9.34 4.12
CA SER A 145 -4.81 8.29 5.03
C SER A 145 -3.94 7.02 4.95
N ALA A 146 -3.52 6.66 3.74
CA ALA A 146 -2.57 5.57 3.53
C ALA A 146 -1.18 5.92 4.10
N ALA A 147 -0.67 7.12 3.85
CA ALA A 147 0.60 7.58 4.41
C ALA A 147 0.60 7.55 5.95
N ALA A 148 -0.52 7.86 6.59
CA ALA A 148 -0.70 7.76 8.04
C ALA A 148 -0.93 6.33 8.56
N GLY A 149 -1.02 5.32 7.69
CA GLY A 149 -1.32 3.94 8.07
C GLY A 149 -2.76 3.70 8.52
N MET A 150 -3.66 4.64 8.29
CA MET A 150 -5.05 4.58 8.73
C MET A 150 -5.96 3.82 7.76
N ALA A 151 -5.66 3.88 6.45
CA ALA A 151 -6.37 3.11 5.45
C ALA A 151 -5.91 1.65 5.46
N LYS A 152 -6.86 0.71 5.52
CA LYS A 152 -6.59 -0.72 5.47
C LYS A 152 -7.30 -1.33 4.27
N GLU A 153 -6.55 -2.00 3.43
CA GLU A 153 -7.08 -2.63 2.23
C GLU A 153 -6.22 -3.84 1.83
N ASN A 154 -6.87 -4.89 1.31
CA ASN A 154 -6.20 -6.03 0.71
C ASN A 154 -6.53 -6.10 -0.78
N VAL A 155 -5.54 -6.47 -1.58
CA VAL A 155 -5.71 -6.82 -2.99
C VAL A 155 -5.58 -8.33 -3.11
N SER A 156 -6.54 -8.95 -3.80
CA SER A 156 -6.51 -10.40 -4.08
C SER A 156 -6.76 -10.62 -5.57
N PHE A 157 -5.97 -11.48 -6.18
CA PHE A 157 -6.10 -11.82 -7.60
C PHE A 157 -5.50 -13.21 -7.88
N LYS A 158 -5.88 -13.80 -9.02
CA LYS A 158 -5.33 -15.08 -9.46
C LYS A 158 -4.09 -14.85 -10.35
N MET A 159 -3.01 -15.54 -10.04
CA MET A 159 -1.80 -15.61 -10.85
C MET A 159 -1.58 -17.07 -11.26
N GLY A 160 -2.07 -17.43 -12.45
CA GLY A 160 -2.17 -18.84 -12.85
C GLY A 160 -3.19 -19.60 -12.01
N LEU A 161 -2.76 -20.66 -11.33
CA LEU A 161 -3.60 -21.46 -10.42
C LEU A 161 -3.56 -20.95 -8.97
N GLU A 162 -2.65 -20.06 -8.64
CA GLU A 162 -2.46 -19.54 -7.28
C GLU A 162 -3.30 -18.29 -7.04
N GLU A 163 -3.89 -18.19 -5.85
CA GLU A 163 -4.49 -16.95 -5.35
C GLU A 163 -3.43 -16.18 -4.58
N VAL A 164 -3.15 -14.94 -5.03
CA VAL A 164 -2.22 -14.03 -4.38
C VAL A 164 -3.03 -12.97 -3.66
N SER A 165 -2.74 -12.76 -2.37
CA SER A 165 -3.39 -11.73 -1.56
C SER A 165 -2.38 -11.02 -0.68
N PHE A 166 -2.46 -9.68 -0.64
CA PHE A 166 -1.60 -8.86 0.21
C PHE A 166 -2.23 -7.51 0.56
N ALA A 167 -1.73 -6.94 1.64
CA ALA A 167 -2.16 -5.65 2.11
C ALA A 167 -1.54 -4.51 1.28
N VAL A 168 -2.34 -3.48 1.03
CA VAL A 168 -1.97 -2.23 0.34
C VAL A 168 -2.37 -1.03 1.21
N ALA A 169 -2.46 0.14 0.61
CA ALA A 169 -2.80 1.39 1.29
C ALA A 169 -1.91 1.62 2.52
N GLY A 170 -2.49 1.70 3.71
CA GLY A 170 -1.77 1.97 4.94
C GLY A 170 -0.72 0.93 5.33
N ASP A 171 -0.70 -0.24 4.75
CA ASP A 171 0.29 -1.30 5.01
C ASP A 171 1.39 -1.40 3.93
N ALA A 172 1.31 -0.59 2.86
CA ALA A 172 2.35 -0.55 1.84
C ALA A 172 3.64 0.14 2.36
N ASP A 173 4.80 -0.27 1.84
CA ASP A 173 6.12 0.27 2.25
C ASP A 173 6.37 1.67 1.67
N VAL A 174 5.90 1.91 0.45
CA VAL A 174 5.98 3.21 -0.23
C VAL A 174 4.59 3.62 -0.68
N ILE A 175 4.22 4.85 -0.35
CA ILE A 175 2.95 5.47 -0.72
C ILE A 175 3.25 6.59 -1.72
N VAL A 176 2.63 6.55 -2.88
CA VAL A 176 2.93 7.46 -3.99
C VAL A 176 1.69 8.25 -4.38
N TYR A 177 1.86 9.54 -4.61
CA TYR A 177 0.87 10.38 -5.29
C TYR A 177 1.40 10.85 -6.64
N VAL A 178 0.56 10.76 -7.68
CA VAL A 178 0.84 11.22 -9.04
C VAL A 178 -0.35 12.03 -9.52
N GLY A 179 -0.16 13.31 -9.87
CA GLY A 179 -1.26 14.14 -10.34
C GLY A 179 -0.98 15.63 -10.27
N HIS A 180 -2.04 16.43 -10.45
CA HIS A 180 -2.00 17.87 -10.18
C HIS A 180 -1.77 18.14 -8.69
N ASP A 181 -1.04 19.21 -8.37
CA ASP A 181 -0.94 19.70 -6.98
C ASP A 181 -2.19 20.50 -6.61
N ALA A 182 -3.26 19.80 -6.26
CA ALA A 182 -4.51 20.44 -5.92
C ALA A 182 -4.51 21.10 -4.53
N PHE A 183 -3.45 20.96 -3.74
CA PHE A 183 -3.27 21.78 -2.53
C PHE A 183 -2.93 23.24 -2.84
N MET A 184 -2.63 23.55 -4.10
CA MET A 184 -2.64 24.93 -4.60
C MET A 184 -4.05 25.52 -4.67
N ASP A 185 -5.08 24.68 -4.85
CA ASP A 185 -6.45 25.09 -5.13
C ASP A 185 -7.36 24.97 -3.89
N PHE A 186 -7.13 23.96 -3.05
CA PHE A 186 -7.96 23.69 -1.87
C PHE A 186 -7.18 23.01 -0.74
N GLN A 187 -7.81 22.91 0.41
CA GLN A 187 -7.31 22.17 1.56
C GLN A 187 -8.16 20.94 1.83
N VAL A 188 -7.56 19.93 2.44
CA VAL A 188 -8.25 18.77 3.00
C VAL A 188 -8.18 18.84 4.54
N PRO A 189 -9.12 18.18 5.26
CA PRO A 189 -9.04 18.10 6.71
C PRO A 189 -7.70 17.49 7.15
N PRO A 190 -7.15 17.96 8.28
CA PRO A 190 -5.95 17.38 8.87
C PRO A 190 -6.14 15.88 9.15
N ILE A 191 -5.06 15.11 8.98
CA ILE A 191 -5.05 13.71 9.38
C ILE A 191 -4.92 13.63 10.90
N ALA A 192 -5.83 12.91 11.54
CA ALA A 192 -5.87 12.76 13.00
C ALA A 192 -4.85 11.72 13.49
N GLY A 193 -3.55 12.00 13.34
CA GLY A 193 -2.49 11.15 13.84
C GLY A 193 -2.03 10.05 12.89
N THR A 194 -1.18 9.16 13.38
CA THR A 194 -0.65 8.00 12.65
C THR A 194 -0.95 6.71 13.40
N ARG A 195 -1.15 5.61 12.66
CA ARG A 195 -1.33 4.25 13.19
C ARG A 195 -0.24 3.28 12.71
N ARG A 196 0.92 3.79 12.35
CA ARG A 196 2.04 2.97 11.91
C ARG A 196 3.03 2.74 13.03
N ASP A 197 3.46 1.49 13.17
CA ASP A 197 4.60 1.12 14.03
C ASP A 197 5.93 1.49 13.33
N LYS A 198 5.92 1.56 11.99
CA LYS A 198 7.06 1.95 11.17
C LYS A 198 6.64 3.03 10.18
N SER A 199 7.47 4.06 10.01
CA SER A 199 7.25 5.15 9.05
C SER A 199 7.16 4.60 7.62
N ALA A 200 6.18 5.07 6.82
CA ALA A 200 6.15 4.83 5.39
C ALA A 200 7.04 5.81 4.65
N ARG A 201 7.55 5.40 3.50
CA ARG A 201 8.20 6.34 2.57
C ARG A 201 7.15 6.90 1.61
N THR A 202 7.26 8.19 1.27
CA THR A 202 6.34 8.82 0.32
C THR A 202 7.05 9.38 -0.89
N ILE A 203 6.44 9.23 -2.08
CA ILE A 203 6.85 9.87 -3.33
C ILE A 203 5.68 10.75 -3.80
N ILE A 204 5.94 12.02 -4.12
CA ILE A 204 4.90 12.96 -4.53
C ILE A 204 5.32 13.64 -5.82
N LEU A 205 4.71 13.20 -6.92
CA LEU A 205 4.93 13.72 -8.26
C LEU A 205 3.78 14.65 -8.64
N ALA A 206 3.90 15.90 -8.24
CA ALA A 206 3.00 17.00 -8.53
C ALA A 206 3.81 18.30 -8.65
N CYS A 207 3.25 19.35 -9.25
CA CYS A 207 3.94 20.63 -9.39
C CYS A 207 4.30 21.20 -8.02
N ALA A 208 5.58 21.57 -7.80
CA ALA A 208 6.07 22.21 -6.57
C ALA A 208 5.54 21.54 -5.27
N SER A 209 5.43 20.22 -5.25
CA SER A 209 4.72 19.50 -4.18
C SER A 209 5.28 19.71 -2.78
N ARG A 210 6.58 19.98 -2.64
CA ARG A 210 7.21 20.17 -1.32
C ARG A 210 6.53 21.24 -0.46
N PRO A 211 6.38 22.49 -0.88
CA PRO A 211 5.78 23.53 -0.03
C PRO A 211 4.31 23.26 0.32
N TYR A 212 3.57 22.59 -0.55
CA TYR A 212 2.15 22.35 -0.34
C TYR A 212 1.85 21.07 0.44
N PHE A 213 2.65 20.01 0.26
CA PHE A 213 2.46 18.74 0.94
C PHE A 213 3.19 18.60 2.27
N ALA A 214 4.22 19.39 2.54
CA ALA A 214 5.11 19.17 3.70
C ALA A 214 4.37 19.09 5.04
N SER A 215 3.44 20.01 5.31
CA SER A 215 2.67 20.02 6.55
C SER A 215 1.75 18.82 6.69
N TYR A 216 1.14 18.36 5.59
CA TYR A 216 0.30 17.15 5.58
C TYR A 216 1.13 15.89 5.81
N ILE A 217 2.26 15.74 5.13
CA ILE A 217 3.14 14.58 5.32
C ILE A 217 3.67 14.51 6.74
N GLN A 218 4.07 15.65 7.32
CA GLN A 218 4.47 15.70 8.73
C GLN A 218 3.38 15.17 9.67
N GLN A 219 2.11 15.50 9.44
CA GLN A 219 0.99 15.03 10.24
C GLN A 219 0.78 13.51 10.10
N THR A 220 1.11 12.91 8.97
CA THR A 220 0.99 11.46 8.75
C THR A 220 2.07 10.65 9.44
N GLY A 221 3.18 11.26 9.85
CA GLY A 221 4.36 10.57 10.35
C GLY A 221 5.13 9.79 9.28
N ALA A 222 4.78 9.95 8.00
CA ALA A 222 5.53 9.35 6.88
C ALA A 222 6.77 10.18 6.54
N GLU A 223 7.76 9.53 5.93
CA GLU A 223 9.01 10.16 5.51
C GLU A 223 9.02 10.40 3.99
N PRO A 224 9.31 11.62 3.53
CA PRO A 224 9.42 11.88 2.11
C PRO A 224 10.69 11.21 1.54
N LEU A 225 10.50 10.32 0.55
CA LEU A 225 11.57 9.78 -0.28
C LEU A 225 11.87 10.73 -1.44
N LEU A 226 10.81 11.25 -2.07
CA LEU A 226 10.90 12.17 -3.18
C LEU A 226 9.69 13.09 -3.24
N TRP A 227 9.92 14.37 -3.47
CA TRP A 227 8.94 15.38 -3.85
C TRP A 227 9.56 16.42 -4.78
N THR A 228 8.75 17.29 -5.34
CA THR A 228 9.18 18.27 -6.33
C THR A 228 9.27 19.67 -5.74
N THR A 229 10.16 20.49 -6.29
CA THR A 229 10.30 21.89 -5.90
C THR A 229 9.99 22.87 -7.04
N GLY A 230 9.67 22.37 -8.22
CA GLY A 230 9.31 23.16 -9.39
C GLY A 230 8.14 22.53 -10.16
N LEU A 231 7.71 23.22 -11.22
CA LEU A 231 6.67 22.71 -12.09
C LEU A 231 7.12 21.44 -12.81
N MET A 232 6.23 20.46 -12.95
CA MET A 232 6.50 19.21 -13.66
C MET A 232 5.25 18.65 -14.35
N ALA A 233 5.50 17.83 -15.38
CA ALA A 233 4.55 16.81 -15.78
C ALA A 233 4.88 15.55 -14.95
N PRO A 234 3.93 14.94 -14.22
CA PRO A 234 4.18 13.77 -13.38
C PRO A 234 4.29 12.49 -14.23
N GLU A 235 5.36 12.42 -15.03
CA GLU A 235 5.63 11.30 -15.93
C GLU A 235 6.29 10.13 -15.18
N ALA A 236 5.90 8.91 -15.54
CA ALA A 236 6.22 7.69 -14.80
C ALA A 236 7.69 7.28 -14.81
N TYR A 237 8.52 7.80 -15.72
CA TYR A 237 9.97 7.55 -15.68
C TYR A 237 10.61 8.08 -14.40
N THR A 238 10.12 9.19 -13.85
CA THR A 238 10.56 9.72 -12.55
C THR A 238 10.21 8.75 -11.42
N LEU A 239 8.96 8.26 -11.43
CA LEU A 239 8.54 7.25 -10.44
C LEU A 239 9.42 6.00 -10.53
N LYS A 240 9.64 5.48 -11.75
CA LYS A 240 10.46 4.27 -11.95
C LYS A 240 11.87 4.48 -11.42
N ALA A 241 12.51 5.60 -11.73
CA ALA A 241 13.87 5.88 -11.28
C ALA A 241 13.98 5.93 -9.74
N ALA A 242 13.01 6.57 -9.08
CA ALA A 242 12.95 6.59 -7.62
C ALA A 242 12.75 5.19 -7.03
N LEU A 243 11.87 4.39 -7.63
CA LEU A 243 11.63 3.01 -7.18
C LEU A 243 12.83 2.10 -7.43
N ASP A 244 13.53 2.25 -8.55
CA ASP A 244 14.76 1.48 -8.82
C ASP A 244 15.83 1.73 -7.74
N GLY A 245 16.03 2.98 -7.33
CA GLY A 245 16.93 3.31 -6.23
C GLY A 245 16.45 2.77 -4.88
N TRP A 246 15.16 2.91 -4.58
CA TRP A 246 14.59 2.37 -3.34
C TRP A 246 14.67 0.84 -3.28
N ILE A 247 14.42 0.15 -4.39
CA ILE A 247 14.55 -1.30 -4.51
C ILE A 247 16.00 -1.73 -4.26
N ALA A 248 16.95 -1.00 -4.82
CA ALA A 248 18.38 -1.22 -4.65
C ALA A 248 18.92 -0.78 -3.28
N GLN A 249 18.06 -0.23 -2.41
CA GLN A 249 18.43 0.29 -1.07
C GLN A 249 19.52 1.38 -1.13
N GLU A 250 19.50 2.19 -2.18
CA GLU A 250 20.37 3.35 -2.30
C GLU A 250 20.01 4.43 -1.28
N ASP A 251 20.97 5.27 -0.93
CA ASP A 251 20.69 6.43 -0.10
C ASP A 251 19.82 7.47 -0.83
N ASP A 252 19.15 8.31 -0.07
CA ASP A 252 18.19 9.29 -0.60
C ASP A 252 18.87 10.29 -1.57
N GLU A 253 20.14 10.55 -1.41
CA GLU A 253 20.88 11.43 -2.31
C GLU A 253 21.23 10.78 -3.66
N ALA A 254 21.55 9.48 -3.66
CA ALA A 254 21.75 8.71 -4.87
C ALA A 254 20.46 8.59 -5.69
N ILE A 255 19.33 8.33 -5.02
CA ILE A 255 17.98 8.30 -5.62
C ILE A 255 17.69 9.65 -6.30
N ARG A 256 17.89 10.75 -5.60
CA ARG A 256 17.69 12.11 -6.12
C ARG A 256 18.56 12.40 -7.34
N ARG A 257 19.82 11.98 -7.35
CA ARG A 257 20.72 12.18 -8.48
C ARG A 257 20.25 11.44 -9.73
N LYS A 258 19.81 10.20 -9.61
CA LYS A 258 19.27 9.42 -10.73
C LYS A 258 18.08 10.11 -11.39
N ASP A 259 17.15 10.59 -10.59
CA ASP A 259 15.99 11.34 -11.08
C ASP A 259 16.36 12.61 -11.84
N ASN A 260 17.43 13.29 -11.44
CA ASN A 260 17.91 14.48 -12.13
C ASN A 260 18.61 14.14 -13.47
N TYR A 261 19.34 13.01 -13.56
CA TYR A 261 20.11 12.64 -14.76
C TYR A 261 19.25 12.07 -15.89
N GLN A 262 18.22 11.31 -15.61
CA GLN A 262 17.35 10.73 -16.64
C GLN A 262 16.53 11.79 -17.41
N LYS A 263 16.43 13.00 -16.89
CA LYS A 263 15.67 14.13 -17.45
C LYS A 263 16.45 15.03 -18.38
N CYS A 264 17.75 15.00 -18.37
CA CYS A 264 18.55 15.93 -19.17
C CYS A 264 18.49 15.70 -20.68
N GLY A 265 17.78 14.68 -21.14
CA GLY A 265 17.55 14.43 -22.58
C GLY A 265 16.38 15.21 -23.20
N SER A 266 15.46 15.80 -22.43
CA SER A 266 14.34 16.59 -22.94
C SER A 266 13.88 17.70 -22.01
N ARG A 267 14.28 18.90 -22.33
CA ARG A 267 13.60 20.20 -22.23
C ARG A 267 12.79 20.55 -20.98
N ALA A 268 13.17 20.27 -19.77
CA ALA A 268 12.78 21.12 -18.64
C ALA A 268 13.64 20.72 -17.44
N ALA A 269 14.52 21.59 -17.01
CA ALA A 269 15.29 21.41 -15.79
C ALA A 269 14.34 21.43 -14.58
N LEU A 270 13.76 20.28 -14.28
CA LEU A 270 13.03 20.08 -13.05
C LEU A 270 14.00 19.78 -11.92
N ARG A 271 14.03 20.63 -10.93
CA ARG A 271 14.79 20.37 -9.71
C ARG A 271 13.95 19.51 -8.78
N LEU A 272 14.27 18.24 -8.73
CA LEU A 272 13.76 17.34 -7.70
C LEU A 272 14.71 17.42 -6.50
N PHE A 273 14.17 17.60 -5.31
CA PHE A 273 14.95 17.61 -4.10
C PHE A 273 14.33 16.67 -3.07
N VAL A 274 15.13 15.75 -2.57
CA VAL A 274 14.87 15.06 -1.31
C VAL A 274 15.43 15.95 -0.20
N THR A 275 14.69 16.15 0.84
CA THR A 275 15.20 16.81 2.05
C THR A 275 14.82 15.98 3.25
N LYS A 276 15.80 15.79 4.11
CA LYS A 276 15.54 15.49 5.52
C LYS A 276 14.81 16.62 6.18
#